data_8b0df772b222041c3357b89af0de9742
#
_entry.id   8b0df772b222041c3357b89af0de9742
#
_cell.length_a   1.000
_cell.length_b   1.000
_cell.length_c   1.000
_cell.angle_alpha   90.00
_cell.angle_beta   90.00
_cell.angle_gamma   90.00
#
_symmetry.space_group_name_H-M   'P 1'
#
loop_
_entity.id
_entity.type
_entity.pdbx_description
1 polymer ?
#
loop_
_entity_poly.entity_id
_entity_poly.type
_entity_poly.pdbx_seq_one_letter_code
_entity_poly.pdbx_strand_id
1 'polypeptide(L)'
;MDVIDQVYQEDRTSKALGHPRILALANQKGGVGKTTTAINLGTALAAIGERVLIVDLDPQGNASTGLGIDRRNRNCSTYDVLIGEATLRESVVPTAVPRLHIAPSTMDLSGLELELVTTPGRAFRLRDAIAALNQNATADSDYTYVLIDCPPSLNLLTVNAMAASDAILVPLQCEFFALEGLSQLLQTVELVKTTLNPNLTIHGIVLTMFDSRNNLSNQVVADVRQFMGSKVYKTMIPRNVRISEAPSYGKPVLVYDLKCVGSEAYLKLATEVIQRERELRTH
;
A
#
# COMPACT_ATOMS: atom_id res chain seq x y z
N MET A 1 -0.42 18.90 -26.11
CA MET A 1 -1.06 17.62 -25.74
C MET A 1 -0.16 17.02 -24.66
N ASP A 2 -0.61 17.09 -23.42
CA ASP A 2 0.18 16.69 -22.26
C ASP A 2 0.37 15.17 -22.21
N VAL A 3 1.49 14.70 -21.64
CA VAL A 3 1.80 13.28 -21.42
C VAL A 3 0.64 12.56 -20.69
N ILE A 4 -0.14 13.30 -19.91
CA ILE A 4 -1.34 12.83 -19.22
C ILE A 4 -2.44 12.47 -20.22
N ASP A 5 -2.66 13.25 -21.30
CA ASP A 5 -3.70 12.98 -22.31
C ASP A 5 -3.38 11.74 -23.17
N GLN A 6 -2.11 11.46 -23.43
CA GLN A 6 -1.70 10.23 -24.14
C GLN A 6 -1.94 8.97 -23.31
N VAL A 7 -1.69 9.04 -22.01
CA VAL A 7 -1.99 7.93 -21.05
C VAL A 7 -3.49 7.66 -21.00
N TYR A 8 -4.35 8.69 -21.10
CA TYR A 8 -5.82 8.54 -21.06
C TYR A 8 -6.43 7.93 -22.32
N GLN A 9 -5.82 8.10 -23.50
CA GLN A 9 -6.38 7.57 -24.75
C GLN A 9 -6.00 6.11 -25.03
N GLU A 10 -4.86 5.63 -24.54
CA GLU A 10 -4.43 4.24 -24.70
C GLU A 10 -5.06 3.25 -23.72
N ASP A 11 -5.69 3.72 -22.64
CA ASP A 11 -6.09 2.89 -21.48
C ASP A 11 -7.50 2.30 -21.54
N ARG A 12 -8.21 2.41 -22.66
CA ARG A 12 -9.47 1.69 -22.87
C ARG A 12 -9.30 0.19 -23.13
N THR A 13 -8.06 -0.29 -23.21
CA THR A 13 -7.73 -1.72 -23.44
C THR A 13 -7.32 -2.47 -22.18
N SER A 14 -7.27 -1.83 -21.01
CA SER A 14 -6.94 -2.46 -19.70
C SER A 14 -8.02 -3.39 -19.11
N LYS A 15 -9.03 -3.77 -19.89
CA LYS A 15 -10.14 -4.65 -19.46
C LYS A 15 -9.79 -6.14 -19.31
N ALA A 16 -8.52 -6.52 -19.25
CA ALA A 16 -8.09 -7.92 -19.35
C ALA A 16 -7.42 -8.49 -18.09
N LEU A 17 -7.78 -8.04 -16.89
CA LEU A 17 -7.33 -8.74 -15.66
C LEU A 17 -8.54 -9.20 -14.86
N GLY A 18 -8.68 -10.52 -14.74
CA GLY A 18 -9.69 -11.14 -13.89
C GLY A 18 -9.46 -10.98 -12.38
N HIS A 19 -8.43 -10.22 -11.95
CA HIS A 19 -8.17 -9.90 -10.54
C HIS A 19 -7.38 -8.58 -10.39
N PRO A 20 -7.55 -7.82 -9.30
CA PRO A 20 -6.80 -6.61 -9.02
C PRO A 20 -5.32 -6.91 -8.77
N ARG A 21 -4.45 -5.92 -8.99
CA ARG A 21 -3.07 -5.99 -8.54
C ARG A 21 -2.98 -5.71 -7.05
N ILE A 22 -2.46 -6.67 -6.27
CA ILE A 22 -2.41 -6.59 -4.81
C ILE A 22 -0.99 -6.26 -4.36
N LEU A 23 -0.82 -5.10 -3.73
CA LEU A 23 0.47 -4.60 -3.24
C LEU A 23 0.44 -4.43 -1.72
N ALA A 24 1.31 -5.13 -0.98
CA ALA A 24 1.52 -4.85 0.44
C ALA A 24 2.55 -3.75 0.62
N LEU A 25 2.23 -2.74 1.43
CA LEU A 25 3.17 -1.71 1.86
C LEU A 25 3.80 -2.15 3.18
N ALA A 26 5.00 -2.73 3.12
CA ALA A 26 5.63 -3.35 4.27
C ALA A 26 7.04 -2.79 4.54
N ASN A 27 7.30 -2.58 5.82
CA ASN A 27 8.63 -2.32 6.38
C ASN A 27 8.53 -2.52 7.90
N GLN A 28 9.52 -3.19 8.50
CA GLN A 28 9.54 -3.48 9.95
C GLN A 28 9.71 -2.22 10.79
N LYS A 29 10.32 -1.17 10.23
CA LYS A 29 10.54 0.07 10.95
C LYS A 29 9.26 0.92 10.99
N GLY A 30 8.95 1.43 12.18
CA GLY A 30 7.89 2.43 12.37
C GLY A 30 8.29 3.78 11.77
N GLY A 31 7.30 4.56 11.33
CA GLY A 31 7.53 5.94 10.89
C GLY A 31 8.17 6.13 9.51
N VAL A 32 8.45 5.07 8.74
CA VAL A 32 9.07 5.17 7.40
C VAL A 32 8.12 5.61 6.28
N GLY A 33 6.86 5.89 6.60
CA GLY A 33 5.87 6.39 5.64
C GLY A 33 5.05 5.31 4.95
N LYS A 34 4.85 4.11 5.53
CA LYS A 34 3.97 3.07 4.99
C LYS A 34 2.56 3.58 4.76
N THR A 35 1.88 3.95 5.84
CA THR A 35 0.52 4.49 5.83
C THR A 35 0.40 5.73 4.97
N THR A 36 1.36 6.65 5.07
CA THR A 36 1.41 7.86 4.25
C THR A 36 1.48 7.52 2.76
N THR A 37 2.27 6.50 2.41
CA THR A 37 2.39 6.03 1.02
C THR A 37 1.13 5.31 0.58
N ALA A 38 0.51 4.46 1.42
CA ALA A 38 -0.76 3.79 1.10
C ALA A 38 -1.86 4.81 0.73
N ILE A 39 -2.05 5.81 1.58
CA ILE A 39 -3.04 6.89 1.38
C ILE A 39 -2.77 7.67 0.09
N ASN A 40 -1.54 8.18 -0.06
CA ASN A 40 -1.25 9.13 -1.12
C ASN A 40 -0.99 8.47 -2.48
N LEU A 41 -0.37 7.28 -2.51
CA LEU A 41 -0.29 6.48 -3.72
C LEU A 41 -1.67 6.00 -4.16
N GLY A 42 -2.51 5.52 -3.23
CA GLY A 42 -3.89 5.13 -3.54
C GLY A 42 -4.70 6.28 -4.11
N THR A 43 -4.55 7.48 -3.53
CA THR A 43 -5.18 8.71 -4.05
C THR A 43 -4.65 9.08 -5.43
N ALA A 44 -3.34 9.00 -5.66
CA ALA A 44 -2.73 9.31 -6.94
C ALA A 44 -3.15 8.32 -8.05
N LEU A 45 -3.20 7.02 -7.74
CA LEU A 45 -3.73 5.99 -8.64
C LEU A 45 -5.21 6.26 -8.98
N ALA A 46 -6.03 6.60 -8.00
CA ALA A 46 -7.44 6.95 -8.22
C ALA A 46 -7.59 8.21 -9.10
N ALA A 47 -6.73 9.22 -8.92
CA ALA A 47 -6.73 10.46 -9.69
C ALA A 47 -6.40 10.24 -11.16
N ILE A 48 -5.60 9.22 -11.51
CA ILE A 48 -5.28 8.83 -12.88
C ILE A 48 -6.21 7.74 -13.45
N GLY A 49 -7.34 7.49 -12.78
CA GLY A 49 -8.43 6.68 -13.33
C GLY A 49 -8.56 5.27 -12.76
N GLU A 50 -7.60 4.79 -11.97
CA GLU A 50 -7.63 3.48 -11.35
C GLU A 50 -8.72 3.38 -10.26
N ARG A 51 -9.20 2.16 -9.99
CA ARG A 51 -10.12 1.87 -8.88
C ARG A 51 -9.34 1.19 -7.77
N VAL A 52 -9.24 1.85 -6.64
CA VAL A 52 -8.32 1.46 -5.58
C VAL A 52 -9.06 1.10 -4.31
N LEU A 53 -8.72 -0.05 -3.73
CA LEU A 53 -9.08 -0.42 -2.38
C LEU A 53 -7.83 -0.34 -1.49
N ILE A 54 -7.91 0.39 -0.39
CA ILE A 54 -6.93 0.29 0.69
C ILE A 54 -7.47 -0.68 1.74
N VAL A 55 -6.66 -1.64 2.16
CA VAL A 55 -6.95 -2.53 3.30
C VAL A 55 -6.03 -2.11 4.44
N ASP A 56 -6.60 -1.49 5.46
CA ASP A 56 -5.86 -1.05 6.64
C ASP A 56 -5.71 -2.24 7.61
N LEU A 57 -4.48 -2.72 7.81
CA LEU A 57 -4.15 -3.80 8.76
C LEU A 57 -3.39 -3.30 9.99
N ASP A 58 -3.11 -2.00 10.09
CA ASP A 58 -2.50 -1.48 11.32
C ASP A 58 -3.59 -1.28 12.39
N PRO A 59 -3.48 -1.91 13.57
CA PRO A 59 -4.42 -1.70 14.68
C PRO A 59 -4.61 -0.24 15.07
N GLN A 60 -3.62 0.62 14.80
CA GLN A 60 -3.72 2.05 15.06
C GLN A 60 -4.76 2.75 14.17
N GLY A 61 -5.10 2.17 13.01
CA GLY A 61 -6.08 2.69 12.08
C GLY A 61 -5.69 4.04 11.47
N ASN A 62 -4.39 4.23 11.22
CA ASN A 62 -3.87 5.50 10.73
C ASN A 62 -4.26 5.76 9.27
N ALA A 63 -4.35 4.72 8.41
CA ALA A 63 -4.84 4.87 7.05
C ALA A 63 -6.33 5.28 7.05
N SER A 64 -7.11 4.62 7.87
CA SER A 64 -8.54 4.92 8.05
C SER A 64 -8.75 6.37 8.52
N THR A 65 -8.02 6.81 9.55
CA THR A 65 -8.10 8.17 10.08
C THR A 65 -7.64 9.21 9.04
N GLY A 66 -6.53 8.93 8.35
CA GLY A 66 -5.96 9.83 7.34
C GLY A 66 -6.83 10.00 6.09
N LEU A 67 -7.76 9.09 5.84
CA LEU A 67 -8.80 9.18 4.81
C LEU A 67 -10.14 9.70 5.33
N GLY A 68 -10.18 10.18 6.58
CA GLY A 68 -11.36 10.82 7.16
C GLY A 68 -12.42 9.85 7.69
N ILE A 69 -12.10 8.55 7.86
CA ILE A 69 -13.04 7.59 8.45
C ILE A 69 -12.96 7.69 9.97
N ASP A 70 -13.98 8.28 10.58
CA ASP A 70 -14.08 8.42 12.04
C ASP A 70 -14.10 7.03 12.72
N ARG A 71 -13.43 6.90 13.87
CA ARG A 71 -13.38 5.64 14.62
C ARG A 71 -14.76 5.12 15.00
N ARG A 72 -15.72 6.02 15.26
CA ARG A 72 -17.11 5.68 15.60
C ARG A 72 -17.90 5.10 14.43
N ASN A 73 -17.42 5.26 13.21
CA ASN A 73 -18.08 4.80 11.98
C ASN A 73 -17.44 3.53 11.41
N ARG A 74 -16.52 2.88 12.15
CA ARG A 74 -15.86 1.63 11.75
C ARG A 74 -16.61 0.43 12.36
N ASN A 75 -17.90 0.30 12.04
CA ASN A 75 -18.76 -0.75 12.58
C ASN A 75 -18.44 -2.15 12.06
N CYS A 76 -17.83 -2.23 10.89
CA CYS A 76 -17.28 -3.44 10.30
C CYS A 76 -15.85 -3.10 9.83
N SER A 77 -14.89 -3.89 10.21
CA SER A 77 -13.47 -3.61 10.06
C SER A 77 -12.71 -4.81 9.48
N THR A 78 -11.44 -4.62 9.20
CA THR A 78 -10.55 -5.71 8.80
C THR A 78 -10.38 -6.78 9.88
N TYR A 79 -10.62 -6.45 11.16
CA TYR A 79 -10.67 -7.43 12.22
C TYR A 79 -11.82 -8.43 12.00
N ASP A 80 -13.06 -7.95 11.78
CA ASP A 80 -14.23 -8.78 11.55
C ASP A 80 -14.05 -9.69 10.34
N VAL A 81 -13.38 -9.17 9.30
CA VAL A 81 -13.03 -9.94 8.10
C VAL A 81 -12.06 -11.08 8.43
N LEU A 82 -11.00 -10.79 9.21
CA LEU A 82 -9.95 -11.78 9.49
C LEU A 82 -10.41 -12.86 10.48
N ILE A 83 -11.33 -12.56 11.39
CA ILE A 83 -11.95 -13.61 12.25
C ILE A 83 -13.04 -14.39 11.52
N GLY A 84 -13.55 -13.85 10.37
CA GLY A 84 -14.56 -14.51 9.53
C GLY A 84 -16.01 -14.18 9.90
N GLU A 85 -16.23 -13.12 10.66
CA GLU A 85 -17.57 -12.62 11.02
C GLU A 85 -18.17 -11.70 9.95
N ALA A 86 -17.33 -11.17 9.05
CA ALA A 86 -17.76 -10.36 7.92
C ALA A 86 -16.98 -10.68 6.64
N THR A 87 -17.58 -10.37 5.50
CA THR A 87 -16.89 -10.36 4.21
C THR A 87 -16.10 -9.06 4.03
N LEU A 88 -15.03 -9.10 3.23
CA LEU A 88 -14.28 -7.88 2.89
C LEU A 88 -15.18 -6.82 2.24
N ARG A 89 -16.18 -7.24 1.46
CA ARG A 89 -17.15 -6.33 0.82
C ARG A 89 -17.97 -5.54 1.84
N GLU A 90 -18.40 -6.17 2.91
CA GLU A 90 -19.19 -5.53 3.98
C GLU A 90 -18.36 -4.53 4.77
N SER A 91 -17.06 -4.73 4.89
CA SER A 91 -16.16 -3.79 5.57
C SER A 91 -15.76 -2.58 4.72
N VAL A 92 -15.91 -2.64 3.39
CA VAL A 92 -15.48 -1.55 2.51
C VAL A 92 -16.37 -0.32 2.65
N VAL A 93 -15.75 0.82 2.87
CA VAL A 93 -16.42 2.13 2.92
C VAL A 93 -15.82 3.08 1.86
N PRO A 94 -16.64 3.97 1.26
CA PRO A 94 -16.15 4.99 0.35
C PRO A 94 -15.35 6.06 1.11
N THR A 95 -14.38 6.66 0.43
CA THR A 95 -13.66 7.84 0.92
C THR A 95 -14.16 9.11 0.25
N ALA A 96 -13.65 10.27 0.69
CA ALA A 96 -13.91 11.54 -0.01
C ALA A 96 -13.23 11.63 -1.38
N VAL A 97 -12.33 10.70 -1.72
CA VAL A 97 -11.66 10.63 -3.02
C VAL A 97 -12.44 9.69 -3.94
N PRO A 98 -12.93 10.16 -5.10
CA PRO A 98 -13.60 9.29 -6.07
C PRO A 98 -12.71 8.10 -6.47
N ARG A 99 -13.31 6.91 -6.63
CA ARG A 99 -12.63 5.65 -7.00
C ARG A 99 -11.66 5.10 -5.94
N LEU A 100 -11.54 5.72 -4.77
CA LEU A 100 -10.77 5.23 -3.64
C LEU A 100 -11.70 4.78 -2.51
N HIS A 101 -11.61 3.52 -2.15
CA HIS A 101 -12.31 2.91 -1.01
C HIS A 101 -11.32 2.40 0.03
N ILE A 102 -11.81 2.13 1.24
CA ILE A 102 -11.02 1.56 2.30
C ILE A 102 -11.81 0.51 3.10
N ALA A 103 -11.17 -0.60 3.43
CA ALA A 103 -11.58 -1.48 4.53
C ALA A 103 -10.85 -0.99 5.79
N PRO A 104 -11.56 -0.36 6.74
CA PRO A 104 -10.95 0.28 7.90
C PRO A 104 -10.49 -0.72 8.95
N SER A 105 -9.53 -0.33 9.78
CA SER A 105 -9.07 -1.11 10.92
C SER A 105 -9.56 -0.56 12.25
N THR A 106 -9.56 -1.44 13.26
CA THR A 106 -9.81 -1.12 14.67
C THR A 106 -8.70 -1.67 15.56
N MET A 107 -8.66 -1.23 16.81
CA MET A 107 -7.69 -1.71 17.81
C MET A 107 -7.82 -3.22 18.11
N ASP A 108 -8.97 -3.82 17.78
CA ASP A 108 -9.25 -5.25 18.00
C ASP A 108 -8.25 -6.15 17.25
N LEU A 109 -7.72 -5.68 16.12
CA LEU A 109 -6.62 -6.35 15.40
C LEU A 109 -5.40 -6.66 16.28
N SER A 110 -5.20 -5.93 17.40
CA SER A 110 -4.08 -6.19 18.31
C SER A 110 -4.18 -7.55 19.01
N GLY A 111 -5.40 -8.07 19.20
CA GLY A 111 -5.68 -9.39 19.82
C GLY A 111 -5.67 -10.55 18.83
N LEU A 112 -5.75 -10.27 17.53
CA LEU A 112 -6.00 -11.26 16.48
C LEU A 112 -5.06 -12.47 16.52
N GLU A 113 -3.78 -12.27 16.79
CA GLU A 113 -2.78 -13.33 16.79
C GLU A 113 -3.06 -14.38 17.88
N LEU A 114 -3.55 -13.94 19.05
CA LEU A 114 -3.93 -14.82 20.15
C LEU A 114 -5.24 -15.55 19.82
N GLU A 115 -6.21 -14.86 19.26
CA GLU A 115 -7.51 -15.44 18.91
C GLU A 115 -7.39 -16.51 17.83
N LEU A 116 -6.56 -16.30 16.83
CA LEU A 116 -6.37 -17.22 15.72
C LEU A 116 -5.26 -18.27 15.94
N VAL A 117 -4.67 -18.36 17.15
CA VAL A 117 -3.49 -19.22 17.40
C VAL A 117 -3.71 -20.67 17.00
N THR A 118 -4.91 -21.21 17.22
CA THR A 118 -5.28 -22.59 16.90
C THR A 118 -6.04 -22.73 15.57
N THR A 119 -6.30 -21.63 14.87
CA THR A 119 -7.13 -21.63 13.67
C THR A 119 -6.33 -22.11 12.46
N PRO A 120 -6.73 -23.22 11.80
CA PRO A 120 -6.11 -23.63 10.58
C PRO A 120 -6.21 -22.56 9.48
N GLY A 121 -5.16 -22.41 8.69
CA GLY A 121 -5.17 -21.44 7.58
C GLY A 121 -5.13 -19.97 8.01
N ARG A 122 -4.85 -19.66 9.28
CA ARG A 122 -4.82 -18.29 9.82
C ARG A 122 -3.96 -17.30 9.03
N ALA A 123 -2.93 -17.78 8.33
CA ALA A 123 -2.06 -16.97 7.49
C ALA A 123 -2.69 -16.56 6.14
N PHE A 124 -3.80 -17.16 5.75
CA PHE A 124 -4.44 -16.99 4.45
C PHE A 124 -5.79 -16.28 4.50
N ARG A 125 -6.23 -15.84 5.69
CA ARG A 125 -7.54 -15.21 5.88
C ARG A 125 -7.77 -14.02 4.96
N LEU A 126 -6.79 -13.13 4.84
CA LEU A 126 -6.90 -11.96 3.97
C LEU A 126 -6.88 -12.36 2.48
N ARG A 127 -6.03 -13.31 2.10
CA ARG A 127 -6.00 -13.82 0.72
C ARG A 127 -7.37 -14.35 0.29
N ASP A 128 -7.98 -15.16 1.14
CA ASP A 128 -9.25 -15.80 0.85
C ASP A 128 -10.39 -14.76 0.82
N ALA A 129 -10.34 -13.73 1.69
CA ALA A 129 -11.29 -12.63 1.70
C ALA A 129 -11.19 -11.75 0.42
N ILE A 130 -9.97 -11.46 -0.07
CA ILE A 130 -9.78 -10.71 -1.33
C ILE A 130 -10.23 -11.56 -2.53
N ALA A 131 -9.95 -12.86 -2.53
CA ALA A 131 -10.42 -13.75 -3.59
C ALA A 131 -11.96 -13.79 -3.67
N ALA A 132 -12.65 -13.85 -2.53
CA ALA A 132 -14.10 -13.81 -2.45
C ALA A 132 -14.69 -12.46 -2.91
N LEU A 133 -14.01 -11.36 -2.65
CA LEU A 133 -14.41 -10.02 -3.14
C LEU A 133 -14.48 -9.99 -4.67
N ASN A 134 -13.49 -10.60 -5.33
CA ASN A 134 -13.39 -10.60 -6.79
C ASN A 134 -14.38 -11.53 -7.49
N GLN A 135 -14.73 -12.67 -6.88
CA GLN A 135 -15.68 -13.63 -7.46
C GLN A 135 -17.08 -13.03 -7.69
N ASN A 136 -17.48 -12.06 -6.88
CA ASN A 136 -18.78 -11.39 -6.94
C ASN A 136 -18.66 -9.95 -7.47
N ALA A 137 -17.60 -9.65 -8.21
CA ALA A 137 -17.35 -8.33 -8.74
C ALA A 137 -18.38 -7.96 -9.81
N THR A 138 -18.92 -6.75 -9.72
CA THR A 138 -19.70 -6.10 -10.77
C THR A 138 -18.81 -5.06 -11.44
N ALA A 139 -19.18 -4.58 -12.63
CA ALA A 139 -18.43 -3.55 -13.33
C ALA A 139 -18.13 -2.31 -12.47
N ASP A 140 -18.95 -2.07 -11.44
CA ASP A 140 -18.81 -0.96 -10.50
C ASP A 140 -17.99 -1.31 -9.23
N SER A 141 -17.68 -2.57 -8.99
CA SER A 141 -16.91 -3.04 -7.82
C SER A 141 -15.56 -3.69 -8.18
N ASP A 142 -15.17 -3.67 -9.47
CA ASP A 142 -13.87 -4.19 -9.91
C ASP A 142 -12.76 -3.22 -9.54
N TYR A 143 -12.00 -3.57 -8.52
CA TYR A 143 -10.78 -2.84 -8.19
C TYR A 143 -9.66 -3.23 -9.16
N THR A 144 -8.87 -2.24 -9.57
CA THR A 144 -7.66 -2.47 -10.36
C THR A 144 -6.44 -2.62 -9.48
N TYR A 145 -6.46 -1.98 -8.31
CA TYR A 145 -5.43 -2.09 -7.27
C TYR A 145 -6.03 -2.36 -5.89
N VAL A 146 -5.39 -3.23 -5.13
CA VAL A 146 -5.57 -3.38 -3.68
C VAL A 146 -4.24 -3.04 -3.00
N LEU A 147 -4.23 -2.01 -2.17
CA LEU A 147 -3.07 -1.59 -1.38
C LEU A 147 -3.29 -2.01 0.08
N ILE A 148 -2.40 -2.83 0.62
CA ILE A 148 -2.50 -3.29 2.01
C ILE A 148 -1.52 -2.50 2.87
N ASP A 149 -2.03 -1.68 3.79
CA ASP A 149 -1.20 -0.95 4.77
C ASP A 149 -0.86 -1.86 5.95
N CYS A 150 0.42 -2.19 6.10
CA CYS A 150 0.90 -3.13 7.11
C CYS A 150 1.36 -2.40 8.38
N PRO A 151 1.16 -3.01 9.58
CA PRO A 151 1.76 -2.52 10.81
C PRO A 151 3.30 -2.61 10.77
N PRO A 152 4.01 -1.93 11.69
CA PRO A 152 5.48 -1.94 11.73
C PRO A 152 6.08 -3.21 12.36
N SER A 153 5.33 -4.30 12.44
CA SER A 153 5.72 -5.56 13.06
C SER A 153 5.61 -6.72 12.07
N LEU A 154 6.47 -7.73 12.23
CA LEU A 154 6.36 -8.99 11.49
C LEU A 154 5.51 -10.00 12.27
N ASN A 155 4.26 -9.69 12.45
CA ASN A 155 3.27 -10.52 13.12
C ASN A 155 2.33 -11.18 12.09
N LEU A 156 1.30 -11.87 12.59
CA LEU A 156 0.29 -12.54 11.77
C LEU A 156 -0.39 -11.61 10.75
N LEU A 157 -0.58 -10.32 11.07
CA LEU A 157 -1.18 -9.33 10.17
C LEU A 157 -0.30 -9.10 8.93
N THR A 158 1.00 -8.88 9.15
CA THR A 158 1.96 -8.69 8.05
C THR A 158 2.12 -9.97 7.23
N VAL A 159 2.08 -11.14 7.87
CA VAL A 159 2.11 -12.44 7.17
C VAL A 159 0.86 -12.60 6.29
N ASN A 160 -0.33 -12.25 6.79
CA ASN A 160 -1.57 -12.24 5.98
C ASN A 160 -1.46 -11.30 4.78
N ALA A 161 -0.92 -10.09 4.98
CA ALA A 161 -0.70 -9.14 3.89
C ALA A 161 0.22 -9.72 2.81
N MET A 162 1.36 -10.30 3.20
CA MET A 162 2.32 -10.88 2.26
C MET A 162 1.79 -12.14 1.56
N ALA A 163 1.04 -12.99 2.28
CA ALA A 163 0.42 -14.18 1.71
C ALA A 163 -0.69 -13.86 0.70
N ALA A 164 -1.34 -12.69 0.84
CA ALA A 164 -2.39 -12.20 -0.05
C ALA A 164 -1.88 -11.39 -1.23
N SER A 165 -0.62 -10.95 -1.21
CA SER A 165 -0.11 -9.97 -2.18
C SER A 165 0.60 -10.60 -3.35
N ASP A 166 0.52 -9.95 -4.51
CA ASP A 166 1.35 -10.27 -5.68
C ASP A 166 2.77 -9.73 -5.50
N ALA A 167 2.90 -8.56 -4.85
CA ALA A 167 4.20 -7.97 -4.62
C ALA A 167 4.20 -7.01 -3.41
N ILE A 168 5.41 -6.67 -2.97
CA ILE A 168 5.65 -5.75 -1.86
C ILE A 168 6.23 -4.45 -2.40
N LEU A 169 5.60 -3.34 -2.08
CA LEU A 169 6.14 -1.99 -2.21
C LEU A 169 6.76 -1.60 -0.85
N VAL A 170 8.03 -1.23 -0.85
CA VAL A 170 8.80 -0.97 0.37
C VAL A 170 9.06 0.53 0.52
N PRO A 171 8.30 1.26 1.35
CA PRO A 171 8.68 2.60 1.76
C PRO A 171 9.92 2.54 2.67
N LEU A 172 10.97 3.27 2.32
CA LEU A 172 12.25 3.26 3.01
C LEU A 172 12.70 4.69 3.28
N GLN A 173 12.80 5.06 4.56
CA GLN A 173 13.28 6.38 4.96
C GLN A 173 14.79 6.50 4.71
N CYS A 174 15.22 7.66 4.15
CA CYS A 174 16.63 7.96 3.88
C CYS A 174 17.40 8.29 5.18
N GLU A 175 17.73 7.26 5.96
CA GLU A 175 18.45 7.39 7.24
C GLU A 175 19.44 6.25 7.46
N PHE A 176 20.30 6.38 8.47
CA PHE A 176 21.48 5.52 8.69
C PHE A 176 21.18 4.01 8.69
N PHE A 177 20.12 3.57 9.36
CA PHE A 177 19.76 2.14 9.46
C PHE A 177 18.88 1.62 8.32
N ALA A 178 18.77 2.34 7.20
CA ALA A 178 17.88 1.97 6.09
C ALA A 178 18.21 0.59 5.50
N LEU A 179 19.49 0.31 5.23
CA LEU A 179 19.93 -0.96 4.64
C LEU A 179 19.79 -2.15 5.58
N GLU A 180 20.00 -1.96 6.88
CA GLU A 180 19.82 -3.01 7.87
C GLU A 180 18.35 -3.44 7.93
N GLY A 181 17.42 -2.49 8.09
CA GLY A 181 15.99 -2.77 8.09
C GLY A 181 15.49 -3.37 6.77
N LEU A 182 16.07 -2.95 5.64
CA LEU A 182 15.77 -3.53 4.34
C LEU A 182 16.23 -5.00 4.27
N SER A 183 17.43 -5.31 4.73
CA SER A 183 17.96 -6.68 4.74
C SER A 183 17.08 -7.64 5.57
N GLN A 184 16.63 -7.20 6.75
CA GLN A 184 15.73 -7.98 7.60
C GLN A 184 14.36 -8.21 6.91
N LEU A 185 13.82 -7.19 6.23
CA LEU A 185 12.57 -7.33 5.47
C LEU A 185 12.75 -8.34 4.33
N LEU A 186 13.86 -8.28 3.57
CA LEU A 186 14.13 -9.22 2.47
C LEU A 186 14.21 -10.67 2.93
N GLN A 187 14.80 -10.94 4.10
CA GLN A 187 14.82 -12.28 4.70
C GLN A 187 13.40 -12.77 5.02
N THR A 188 12.56 -11.90 5.54
CA THR A 188 11.15 -12.23 5.82
C THR A 188 10.38 -12.50 4.53
N VAL A 189 10.57 -11.67 3.52
CA VAL A 189 9.94 -11.88 2.20
C VAL A 189 10.33 -13.24 1.63
N GLU A 190 11.60 -13.61 1.70
CA GLU A 190 12.07 -14.91 1.21
C GLU A 190 11.47 -16.08 2.01
N LEU A 191 11.32 -15.93 3.33
CA LEU A 191 10.65 -16.93 4.16
C LEU A 191 9.18 -17.10 3.74
N VAL A 192 8.42 -16.00 3.59
CA VAL A 192 7.02 -16.04 3.14
C VAL A 192 6.92 -16.64 1.74
N LYS A 193 7.83 -16.27 0.83
CA LYS A 193 7.89 -16.80 -0.53
C LYS A 193 8.08 -18.31 -0.55
N THR A 194 8.97 -18.83 0.26
CA THR A 194 9.26 -20.28 0.29
C THR A 194 8.19 -21.10 1.00
N THR A 195 7.41 -20.50 1.91
CA THR A 195 6.48 -21.25 2.77
C THR A 195 5.01 -21.02 2.47
N LEU A 196 4.62 -19.80 2.04
CA LEU A 196 3.21 -19.38 1.96
C LEU A 196 2.81 -18.85 0.58
N ASN A 197 3.68 -18.08 -0.09
CA ASN A 197 3.34 -17.40 -1.35
C ASN A 197 4.52 -17.44 -2.34
N PRO A 198 4.70 -18.51 -3.12
CA PRO A 198 5.82 -18.67 -4.06
C PRO A 198 5.94 -17.57 -5.11
N ASN A 199 4.84 -16.90 -5.42
CA ASN A 199 4.79 -15.83 -6.44
C ASN A 199 5.10 -14.44 -5.88
N LEU A 200 5.29 -14.31 -4.56
CA LEU A 200 5.56 -13.02 -3.93
C LEU A 200 6.87 -12.41 -4.46
N THR A 201 6.80 -11.16 -4.88
CA THR A 201 7.96 -10.44 -5.39
C THR A 201 8.13 -9.08 -4.70
N ILE A 202 9.30 -8.45 -4.86
CA ILE A 202 9.47 -7.03 -4.51
C ILE A 202 9.13 -6.22 -5.74
N HIS A 203 8.04 -5.44 -5.68
CA HIS A 203 7.64 -4.51 -6.73
C HIS A 203 8.65 -3.37 -6.85
N GLY A 204 9.01 -2.79 -5.71
CA GLY A 204 9.99 -1.73 -5.68
C GLY A 204 10.16 -1.09 -4.31
N ILE A 205 11.23 -0.30 -4.20
CA ILE A 205 11.58 0.47 -3.00
C ILE A 205 11.36 1.94 -3.30
N VAL A 206 10.49 2.61 -2.54
CA VAL A 206 10.30 4.06 -2.62
C VAL A 206 11.04 4.73 -1.47
N LEU A 207 11.99 5.59 -1.81
CA LEU A 207 12.73 6.38 -0.85
C LEU A 207 11.86 7.52 -0.33
N THR A 208 11.69 7.60 0.99
CA THR A 208 10.80 8.56 1.64
C THR A 208 11.56 9.55 2.52
N MET A 209 10.90 10.67 2.82
CA MET A 209 11.46 11.75 3.66
C MET A 209 12.83 12.21 3.18
N PHE A 210 13.04 12.18 1.87
CA PHE A 210 14.29 12.61 1.25
C PHE A 210 14.49 14.11 1.44
N ASP A 211 15.68 14.51 1.90
CA ASP A 211 16.12 15.90 1.96
C ASP A 211 17.46 16.03 1.23
N SER A 212 17.44 16.67 0.07
CA SER A 212 18.62 16.85 -0.79
C SER A 212 19.75 17.66 -0.14
N ARG A 213 19.42 18.46 0.89
CA ARG A 213 20.38 19.25 1.67
C ARG A 213 21.16 18.42 2.69
N ASN A 214 20.69 17.20 2.97
CA ASN A 214 21.29 16.30 3.95
C ASN A 214 22.20 15.29 3.25
N ASN A 215 23.51 15.38 3.51
CA ASN A 215 24.51 14.48 2.92
C ASN A 215 24.25 13.01 3.26
N LEU A 216 23.77 12.71 4.48
CA LEU A 216 23.40 11.34 4.85
C LEU A 216 22.28 10.80 3.98
N SER A 217 21.23 11.61 3.69
CA SER A 217 20.15 11.20 2.78
C SER A 217 20.68 10.87 1.38
N ASN A 218 21.59 11.68 0.86
CA ASN A 218 22.21 11.42 -0.45
C ASN A 218 23.06 10.15 -0.45
N GLN A 219 23.82 9.89 0.61
CA GLN A 219 24.61 8.66 0.76
C GLN A 219 23.69 7.43 0.82
N VAL A 220 22.65 7.45 1.63
CA VAL A 220 21.69 6.34 1.73
C VAL A 220 21.01 6.06 0.38
N VAL A 221 20.65 7.10 -0.38
CA VAL A 221 20.11 6.94 -1.75
C VAL A 221 21.09 6.18 -2.65
N ALA A 222 22.37 6.58 -2.62
CA ALA A 222 23.41 5.93 -3.43
C ALA A 222 23.59 4.46 -3.03
N ASP A 223 23.69 4.18 -1.75
CA ASP A 223 23.91 2.83 -1.19
C ASP A 223 22.72 1.90 -1.51
N VAL A 224 21.48 2.38 -1.31
CA VAL A 224 20.27 1.60 -1.61
C VAL A 224 20.14 1.32 -3.12
N ARG A 225 20.46 2.30 -3.97
CA ARG A 225 20.47 2.11 -5.43
C ARG A 225 21.56 1.14 -5.88
N GLN A 226 22.73 1.19 -5.26
CA GLN A 226 23.80 0.24 -5.53
C GLN A 226 23.40 -1.19 -5.15
N PHE A 227 22.73 -1.36 -4.01
CA PHE A 227 22.34 -2.67 -3.48
C PHE A 227 21.15 -3.27 -4.21
N MET A 228 20.11 -2.47 -4.54
CA MET A 228 18.83 -2.95 -5.08
C MET A 228 18.62 -2.67 -6.58
N GLY A 229 19.49 -1.88 -7.18
CA GLY A 229 19.49 -1.59 -8.62
C GLY A 229 18.14 -1.04 -9.12
N SER A 230 17.61 -1.66 -10.16
CA SER A 230 16.35 -1.27 -10.82
C SER A 230 15.11 -1.43 -9.92
N LYS A 231 15.22 -2.13 -8.80
CA LYS A 231 14.12 -2.25 -7.84
C LYS A 231 13.83 -0.93 -7.11
N VAL A 232 14.77 0.02 -7.06
CA VAL A 232 14.53 1.33 -6.46
C VAL A 232 13.79 2.22 -7.45
N TYR A 233 12.68 2.82 -7.00
CA TYR A 233 11.97 3.79 -7.82
C TYR A 233 12.84 5.01 -8.12
N LYS A 234 12.69 5.58 -9.32
CA LYS A 234 13.34 6.84 -9.67
C LYS A 234 12.78 7.98 -8.84
N THR A 235 11.47 7.94 -8.62
CA THR A 235 10.73 8.90 -7.80
C THR A 235 11.08 8.72 -6.32
N MET A 236 11.41 9.83 -5.66
CA MET A 236 11.63 9.91 -4.22
C MET A 236 10.57 10.82 -3.59
N ILE A 237 10.08 10.45 -2.42
CA ILE A 237 9.11 11.29 -1.68
C ILE A 237 9.89 12.24 -0.78
N PRO A 238 9.79 13.56 -1.00
CA PRO A 238 10.53 14.53 -0.23
C PRO A 238 9.99 14.66 1.20
N ARG A 239 10.83 15.10 2.12
CA ARG A 239 10.37 15.60 3.42
C ARG A 239 9.55 16.87 3.17
N ASN A 240 8.25 16.83 3.50
CA ASN A 240 7.32 17.92 3.21
C ASN A 240 6.28 18.05 4.33
N VAL A 241 6.13 19.26 4.86
CA VAL A 241 5.21 19.56 5.97
C VAL A 241 3.76 19.25 5.57
N ARG A 242 3.35 19.53 4.33
CA ARG A 242 1.98 19.29 3.85
C ARG A 242 1.60 17.80 3.91
N ILE A 243 2.56 16.90 3.61
CA ILE A 243 2.35 15.45 3.76
C ILE A 243 2.06 15.08 5.22
N SER A 244 2.73 15.73 6.17
CA SER A 244 2.57 15.45 7.61
C SER A 244 1.32 16.09 8.21
N GLU A 245 0.89 17.21 7.69
CA GLU A 245 -0.31 17.94 8.16
C GLU A 245 -1.62 17.33 7.65
N ALA A 246 -1.66 16.90 6.40
CA ALA A 246 -2.86 16.45 5.70
C ALA A 246 -3.67 15.38 6.47
N PRO A 247 -3.07 14.35 7.11
CA PRO A 247 -3.80 13.36 7.89
C PRO A 247 -4.56 13.93 9.08
N SER A 248 -4.09 15.05 9.68
CA SER A 248 -4.78 15.74 10.79
C SER A 248 -6.13 16.31 10.36
N TYR A 249 -6.31 16.51 9.07
CA TYR A 249 -7.56 17.00 8.46
C TYR A 249 -8.36 15.85 7.82
N GLY A 250 -7.95 14.60 8.00
CA GLY A 250 -8.58 13.43 7.38
C GLY A 250 -8.51 13.46 5.85
N LYS A 251 -7.46 14.05 5.27
CA LYS A 251 -7.31 14.24 3.83
C LYS A 251 -5.97 13.73 3.33
N PRO A 252 -5.93 13.06 2.16
CA PRO A 252 -4.68 12.83 1.43
C PRO A 252 -4.02 14.15 1.05
N VAL A 253 -2.68 14.16 0.88
CA VAL A 253 -1.96 15.40 0.53
C VAL A 253 -2.40 15.97 -0.81
N LEU A 254 -2.78 15.13 -1.79
CA LEU A 254 -3.28 15.58 -3.09
C LEU A 254 -4.58 16.37 -2.99
N VAL A 255 -5.43 16.06 -1.98
CA VAL A 255 -6.67 16.80 -1.71
C VAL A 255 -6.40 18.03 -0.82
N TYR A 256 -5.43 17.92 0.08
CA TYR A 256 -5.07 18.98 1.02
C TYR A 256 -4.32 20.13 0.34
N ASP A 257 -3.30 19.81 -0.48
CA ASP A 257 -2.49 20.78 -1.23
C ASP A 257 -1.94 20.12 -2.51
N LEU A 258 -2.70 20.23 -3.60
CA LEU A 258 -2.35 19.60 -4.88
C LEU A 258 -1.02 20.14 -5.47
N LYS A 259 -0.68 21.40 -5.17
CA LYS A 259 0.49 22.08 -5.77
C LYS A 259 1.78 21.88 -4.99
N CYS A 260 1.74 21.20 -3.84
CA CYS A 260 2.96 20.96 -3.08
C CYS A 260 3.82 19.88 -3.73
N VAL A 261 5.14 19.95 -3.47
CA VAL A 261 6.11 18.97 -4.00
C VAL A 261 5.82 17.52 -3.57
N GLY A 262 5.12 17.33 -2.46
CA GLY A 262 4.68 16.02 -1.99
C GLY A 262 3.61 15.41 -2.90
N SER A 263 2.62 16.20 -3.29
CA SER A 263 1.57 15.79 -4.23
C SER A 263 2.13 15.42 -5.60
N GLU A 264 3.02 16.26 -6.15
CA GLU A 264 3.72 15.95 -7.38
C GLU A 264 4.51 14.64 -7.30
N ALA A 265 5.21 14.40 -6.18
CA ALA A 265 5.99 13.20 -6.00
C ALA A 265 5.11 11.94 -6.00
N TYR A 266 3.95 11.95 -5.32
CA TYR A 266 3.04 10.81 -5.34
C TYR A 266 2.38 10.58 -6.70
N LEU A 267 2.06 11.62 -7.47
CA LEU A 267 1.58 11.47 -8.85
C LEU A 267 2.65 10.83 -9.75
N LYS A 268 3.91 11.27 -9.64
CA LYS A 268 5.04 10.66 -10.35
C LYS A 268 5.25 9.21 -9.94
N LEU A 269 5.15 8.90 -8.63
CA LEU A 269 5.24 7.53 -8.14
C LEU A 269 4.13 6.64 -8.72
N ALA A 270 2.89 7.10 -8.75
CA ALA A 270 1.77 6.35 -9.31
C ALA A 270 1.99 6.05 -10.79
N THR A 271 2.47 7.02 -11.58
CA THR A 271 2.83 6.81 -12.99
C THR A 271 3.94 5.76 -13.13
N GLU A 272 4.97 5.82 -12.28
CA GLU A 272 6.08 4.86 -12.30
C GLU A 272 5.63 3.45 -11.87
N VAL A 273 4.70 3.33 -10.93
CA VAL A 273 4.09 2.05 -10.53
C VAL A 273 3.36 1.42 -11.72
N ILE A 274 2.49 2.18 -12.41
CA ILE A 274 1.76 1.67 -13.57
C ILE A 274 2.70 1.27 -14.70
N GLN A 275 3.72 2.07 -14.97
CA GLN A 275 4.70 1.76 -16.01
C GLN A 275 5.43 0.43 -15.71
N ARG A 276 5.87 0.21 -14.47
CA ARG A 276 6.50 -1.07 -14.06
C ARG A 276 5.56 -2.26 -14.23
N GLU A 277 4.29 -2.08 -13.87
CA GLU A 277 3.32 -3.16 -14.06
C GLU A 277 3.14 -3.52 -15.54
N ARG A 278 3.15 -2.53 -16.42
CA ARG A 278 3.08 -2.78 -17.87
C ARG A 278 4.32 -3.54 -18.36
N GLU A 279 5.51 -3.14 -17.91
CA GLU A 279 6.78 -3.81 -18.26
C GLU A 279 6.82 -5.27 -17.76
N LEU A 280 6.32 -5.53 -16.55
CA LEU A 280 6.27 -6.89 -15.98
C LEU A 280 5.29 -7.82 -16.70
N ARG A 281 4.29 -7.28 -17.39
CA ARG A 281 3.31 -8.06 -18.17
C ARG A 281 3.77 -8.37 -19.59
N THR A 282 4.75 -7.65 -20.10
CA THR A 282 5.28 -7.84 -21.45
C THR A 282 6.44 -8.84 -21.51
N HIS A 283 6.90 -9.32 -20.36
CA HIS A 283 7.92 -10.37 -20.19
C HIS A 283 7.36 -11.63 -19.54
#